data_8a89382a2a14aa2679dfd99ce68b063e
#
_entry.id   8a89382a2a14aa2679dfd99ce68b063e
#
_cell.length_a   1.000
_cell.length_b   1.000
_cell.length_c   1.000
_cell.angle_alpha   90.00
_cell.angle_beta   90.00
_cell.angle_gamma   90.00
#
_symmetry.space_group_name_H-M   'P 1'
#
loop_
_entity.id
_entity.type
_entity.pdbx_description
1 polymer ?
#
loop_
_entity_poly.entity_id
_entity_poly.type
_entity_poly.pdbx_seq_one_letter_code
_entity_poly.pdbx_strand_id
1 'polypeptide(L)'
;MKKKLLALILGLVLMFTFTACGGSDSESGDAGSTELNVFMWSDYLSDDVVADFENETGIKVNLSYMNDNADSVNKLTAGAGDEYDLIMTCDAYMESLINGGYLEELDLSQIPNSENINKAYWSEQNQKYCIPYLMNYIYVVYDTERCPIDITCYNDLIKPEMKGQLGSIDGARNLFPIALIALGYDPNSTEESEIAEAYEWLKKYNDNVVAYGSTETNIVNGTISAMLTYDGNAAEAMATMGENNTLTVAPFTDDPVQLGFDLYVIPKGAQHMDAAYAFLNYICDPEVMAKNLVENPYSCPNDAAVAAASEEYRNGPAFDFDYKENIFFQEDVGDAIKIYDKYYQKLKVETGE
;
A
#
# COMPACT_ATOMS: atom_id res chain seq x y z
N MET A 1 -54.67 -45.56 22.72
CA MET A 1 -54.59 -46.77 23.53
C MET A 1 -53.16 -47.08 23.91
N LYS A 2 -52.93 -47.21 25.23
CA LYS A 2 -51.92 -47.98 25.97
C LYS A 2 -50.45 -47.50 25.80
N LYS A 3 -49.94 -46.87 26.78
CA LYS A 3 -49.31 -47.27 28.09
C LYS A 3 -47.82 -47.43 27.96
N LYS A 4 -47.09 -46.50 28.59
CA LYS A 4 -46.18 -46.66 29.75
C LYS A 4 -45.15 -47.79 29.66
N LEU A 5 -43.83 -47.48 29.74
CA LEU A 5 -43.07 -47.92 30.89
C LEU A 5 -41.79 -47.13 31.08
N LEU A 6 -41.64 -46.69 32.31
CA LEU A 6 -40.48 -46.07 32.95
C LEU A 6 -39.54 -47.21 33.40
N ALA A 7 -38.24 -47.08 33.23
CA ALA A 7 -37.26 -47.87 33.98
C ALA A 7 -36.04 -47.03 34.33
N LEU A 8 -35.93 -46.77 35.57
CA LEU A 8 -34.89 -46.20 36.38
C LEU A 8 -33.79 -47.27 36.58
N ILE A 9 -32.53 -47.02 36.30
CA ILE A 9 -31.42 -47.79 36.88
C ILE A 9 -30.40 -46.81 37.42
N LEU A 10 -30.22 -46.96 38.73
CA LEU A 10 -29.36 -46.29 39.68
C LEU A 10 -27.96 -46.91 39.68
N GLY A 11 -26.94 -46.06 39.78
CA GLY A 11 -25.76 -46.39 40.58
C GLY A 11 -24.53 -46.93 39.86
N LEU A 12 -23.47 -46.13 39.78
CA LEU A 12 -22.24 -46.44 40.53
C LEU A 12 -21.30 -45.20 40.52
N VAL A 13 -21.18 -44.55 41.67
CA VAL A 13 -20.12 -43.59 41.98
C VAL A 13 -18.87 -44.42 42.29
N LEU A 14 -17.83 -44.26 41.48
CA LEU A 14 -16.47 -44.68 41.84
C LEU A 14 -15.62 -43.43 42.03
N MET A 15 -15.47 -43.04 43.28
CA MET A 15 -14.42 -42.13 43.74
C MET A 15 -13.06 -42.80 43.55
N PHE A 16 -12.25 -42.23 42.69
CA PHE A 16 -10.80 -42.40 42.76
C PHE A 16 -10.19 -41.14 43.34
N THR A 17 -9.85 -41.23 44.63
CA THR A 17 -8.93 -40.34 45.30
C THR A 17 -7.54 -40.59 44.75
N PHE A 18 -6.97 -39.68 44.01
CA PHE A 18 -5.53 -39.64 43.79
C PHE A 18 -4.92 -38.59 44.73
N THR A 19 -4.06 -39.11 45.57
CA THR A 19 -3.20 -38.42 46.52
C THR A 19 -2.29 -37.44 45.82
N ALA A 20 -2.26 -36.23 46.34
CA ALA A 20 -1.26 -35.22 46.00
C ALA A 20 0.13 -35.69 46.45
N CYS A 21 1.09 -35.63 45.56
CA CYS A 21 2.50 -35.43 45.92
C CYS A 21 3.31 -34.97 44.68
N GLY A 22 4.04 -33.91 44.85
CA GLY A 22 5.17 -33.60 44.01
C GLY A 22 4.97 -32.43 43.05
N GLY A 23 5.51 -31.30 43.45
CA GLY A 23 5.71 -30.17 42.54
C GLY A 23 6.53 -30.58 41.30
N SER A 24 6.08 -30.15 40.23
CA SER A 24 6.91 -29.81 39.06
C SER A 24 6.37 -28.51 38.53
N ASP A 25 7.23 -27.54 38.56
CA ASP A 25 7.07 -26.31 37.76
C ASP A 25 6.77 -26.76 36.34
N SER A 26 5.51 -26.67 35.93
CA SER A 26 5.16 -26.60 34.54
C SER A 26 5.64 -25.22 34.09
N GLU A 27 6.82 -25.18 33.49
CA GLU A 27 7.09 -24.20 32.47
C GLU A 27 5.88 -24.24 31.56
N SER A 28 5.04 -23.23 31.63
CA SER A 28 4.15 -22.88 30.54
C SER A 28 5.10 -22.47 29.40
N GLY A 29 5.49 -23.40 28.56
CA GLY A 29 6.06 -23.09 27.28
C GLY A 29 5.04 -22.17 26.65
N ASP A 30 5.46 -20.96 26.39
CA ASP A 30 4.73 -19.96 25.64
C ASP A 30 4.42 -20.62 24.29
N ALA A 31 3.19 -21.09 24.13
CA ALA A 31 2.74 -21.58 22.83
C ALA A 31 2.63 -20.33 21.98
N GLY A 32 3.61 -20.13 21.07
CA GLY A 32 3.64 -18.98 20.17
C GLY A 32 2.29 -18.74 19.49
N SER A 33 2.07 -17.55 19.01
CA SER A 33 0.83 -17.15 18.34
C SER A 33 0.53 -18.08 17.17
N THR A 34 -0.71 -18.46 16.99
CA THR A 34 -1.18 -19.34 15.92
C THR A 34 -1.91 -18.60 14.82
N GLU A 35 -2.07 -17.29 14.97
CA GLU A 35 -2.73 -16.42 14.00
C GLU A 35 -2.05 -15.04 13.94
N LEU A 36 -2.22 -14.38 12.79
CA LEU A 36 -1.78 -13.04 12.50
C LEU A 36 -2.90 -12.30 11.78
N ASN A 37 -3.30 -11.16 12.29
CA ASN A 37 -4.36 -10.33 11.72
C ASN A 37 -3.74 -9.11 11.03
N VAL A 38 -3.92 -9.00 9.71
CA VAL A 38 -3.30 -7.95 8.89
C VAL A 38 -4.37 -7.11 8.21
N PHE A 39 -4.23 -5.78 8.29
CA PHE A 39 -5.04 -4.81 7.55
C PHE A 39 -4.19 -4.12 6.50
N MET A 40 -4.51 -4.31 5.22
CA MET A 40 -3.67 -3.87 4.10
C MET A 40 -4.49 -3.62 2.82
N TRP A 41 -3.84 -3.22 1.74
CA TRP A 41 -4.45 -3.19 0.40
C TRP A 41 -4.76 -4.61 -0.10
N SER A 42 -5.83 -4.77 -0.88
CA SER A 42 -6.01 -5.97 -1.71
C SER A 42 -4.95 -5.99 -2.83
N ASP A 43 -4.68 -7.17 -3.36
CA ASP A 43 -3.80 -7.36 -4.52
C ASP A 43 -2.37 -6.78 -4.34
N TYR A 44 -1.84 -6.83 -3.11
CA TYR A 44 -0.49 -6.39 -2.74
C TYR A 44 0.38 -7.53 -2.21
N LEU A 45 -0.24 -8.65 -1.85
CA LEU A 45 0.43 -9.83 -1.31
C LEU A 45 -0.09 -11.08 -2.02
N SER A 46 0.81 -11.83 -2.64
CA SER A 46 0.48 -13.06 -3.36
C SER A 46 -0.07 -14.13 -2.42
N ASP A 47 -1.14 -14.79 -2.84
CA ASP A 47 -1.75 -15.91 -2.11
C ASP A 47 -0.72 -17.04 -1.86
N ASP A 48 0.19 -17.26 -2.79
CA ASP A 48 1.26 -18.24 -2.69
C ASP A 48 2.28 -17.88 -1.59
N VAL A 49 2.59 -16.58 -1.43
CA VAL A 49 3.49 -16.09 -0.36
C VAL A 49 2.83 -16.29 1.01
N VAL A 50 1.53 -16.02 1.11
CA VAL A 50 0.75 -16.28 2.34
C VAL A 50 0.73 -17.76 2.67
N ALA A 51 0.41 -18.61 1.70
CA ALA A 51 0.33 -20.05 1.90
C ALA A 51 1.69 -20.67 2.31
N ASP A 52 2.79 -20.19 1.74
CA ASP A 52 4.13 -20.62 2.11
C ASP A 52 4.46 -20.25 3.56
N PHE A 53 4.15 -19.00 3.97
CA PHE A 53 4.32 -18.57 5.36
C PHE A 53 3.52 -19.42 6.33
N GLU A 54 2.24 -19.67 6.04
CA GLU A 54 1.38 -20.52 6.88
C GLU A 54 1.91 -21.95 6.99
N ASN A 55 2.42 -22.50 5.88
CA ASN A 55 2.98 -23.86 5.85
C ASN A 55 4.30 -23.95 6.64
N GLU A 56 5.15 -22.94 6.58
CA GLU A 56 6.45 -22.92 7.24
C GLU A 56 6.33 -22.69 8.75
N THR A 57 5.43 -21.80 9.15
CA THR A 57 5.34 -21.34 10.54
C THR A 57 4.21 -21.98 11.32
N GLY A 58 3.17 -22.45 10.66
CA GLY A 58 1.92 -22.87 11.28
C GLY A 58 1.04 -21.69 11.77
N ILE A 59 1.45 -20.45 11.49
CA ILE A 59 0.71 -19.22 11.84
C ILE A 59 -0.28 -18.94 10.72
N LYS A 60 -1.57 -18.86 11.05
CA LYS A 60 -2.60 -18.52 10.09
C LYS A 60 -2.68 -17.02 9.86
N VAL A 61 -2.68 -16.57 8.61
CA VAL A 61 -2.80 -15.16 8.24
C VAL A 61 -4.25 -14.82 7.90
N ASN A 62 -4.81 -13.86 8.62
CA ASN A 62 -6.15 -13.33 8.39
C ASN A 62 -6.02 -11.94 7.76
N LEU A 63 -6.32 -11.82 6.47
CA LEU A 63 -6.24 -10.56 5.73
C LEU A 63 -7.57 -9.82 5.78
N SER A 64 -7.49 -8.52 6.03
CA SER A 64 -8.59 -7.55 5.90
C SER A 64 -8.11 -6.40 5.03
N TYR A 65 -9.00 -5.86 4.21
CA TYR A 65 -8.59 -4.91 3.19
C TYR A 65 -9.11 -3.51 3.44
N MET A 66 -8.27 -2.51 3.16
CA MET A 66 -8.63 -1.10 3.16
C MET A 66 -9.01 -0.64 1.75
N ASN A 67 -9.78 0.44 1.70
CA ASN A 67 -10.18 1.09 0.44
C ASN A 67 -9.47 2.42 0.24
N ASP A 68 -8.91 2.99 1.31
CA ASP A 68 -8.25 4.29 1.33
C ASP A 68 -7.17 4.29 2.42
N ASN A 69 -6.10 5.05 2.25
CA ASN A 69 -5.07 5.25 3.29
C ASN A 69 -5.64 5.84 4.58
N ALA A 70 -6.71 6.65 4.50
CA ALA A 70 -7.40 7.16 5.69
C ALA A 70 -8.00 6.04 6.55
N ASP A 71 -8.36 4.88 5.99
CA ASP A 71 -8.85 3.74 6.75
C ASP A 71 -7.80 3.23 7.73
N SER A 72 -6.52 3.15 7.32
CA SER A 72 -5.41 2.74 8.19
C SER A 72 -5.21 3.73 9.34
N VAL A 73 -5.23 5.03 9.05
CA VAL A 73 -5.10 6.10 10.05
C VAL A 73 -6.26 6.05 11.06
N ASN A 74 -7.49 5.87 10.56
CA ASN A 74 -8.67 5.75 11.41
C ASN A 74 -8.58 4.52 12.33
N LYS A 75 -8.13 3.38 11.82
CA LYS A 75 -7.91 2.17 12.62
C LYS A 75 -6.86 2.40 13.71
N LEU A 76 -5.69 2.92 13.33
CA LEU A 76 -4.58 3.17 14.25
C LEU A 76 -4.97 4.17 15.35
N THR A 77 -5.61 5.28 14.99
CA THR A 77 -6.03 6.32 15.95
C THR A 77 -7.20 5.89 16.84
N ALA A 78 -8.01 4.94 16.40
CA ALA A 78 -9.06 4.32 17.22
C ALA A 78 -8.54 3.26 18.20
N GLY A 79 -7.25 2.88 18.10
CA GLY A 79 -6.65 1.87 18.98
C GLY A 79 -6.93 0.44 18.55
N ALA A 80 -6.75 0.13 17.26
CA ALA A 80 -7.08 -1.16 16.65
C ALA A 80 -6.10 -2.32 16.96
N GLY A 81 -5.20 -2.18 17.93
CA GLY A 81 -4.30 -3.26 18.36
C GLY A 81 -5.00 -4.48 18.94
N ASP A 82 -6.27 -4.36 19.33
CA ASP A 82 -7.10 -5.49 19.72
C ASP A 82 -7.62 -6.31 18.52
N GLU A 83 -7.61 -5.72 17.31
CA GLU A 83 -8.16 -6.32 16.09
C GLU A 83 -7.07 -6.75 15.12
N TYR A 84 -5.96 -6.01 15.06
CA TYR A 84 -4.90 -6.20 14.07
C TYR A 84 -3.53 -6.22 14.71
N ASP A 85 -2.66 -7.07 14.19
CA ASP A 85 -1.26 -7.19 14.61
C ASP A 85 -0.34 -6.42 13.68
N LEU A 86 -0.73 -6.30 12.41
CA LEU A 86 -0.06 -5.49 11.40
C LEU A 86 -1.08 -4.62 10.66
N ILE A 87 -0.73 -3.37 10.45
CA ILE A 87 -1.50 -2.45 9.62
C ILE A 87 -0.55 -1.86 8.57
N MET A 88 -1.00 -1.83 7.32
CA MET A 88 -0.31 -1.09 6.27
C MET A 88 -0.76 0.36 6.28
N THR A 89 0.18 1.27 6.15
CA THR A 89 -0.05 2.72 6.02
C THR A 89 0.96 3.32 5.05
N CYS A 90 0.88 4.59 4.75
CA CYS A 90 1.86 5.25 3.88
C CYS A 90 2.72 6.26 4.63
N ASP A 91 3.82 6.64 4.00
CA ASP A 91 4.81 7.57 4.55
C ASP A 91 4.24 8.94 4.95
N ALA A 92 3.24 9.43 4.21
CA ALA A 92 2.58 10.72 4.46
C ALA A 92 1.94 10.87 5.86
N TYR A 93 1.66 9.75 6.56
CA TYR A 93 1.02 9.79 7.89
C TYR A 93 1.95 9.41 9.03
N MET A 94 3.19 8.97 8.73
CA MET A 94 4.09 8.41 9.74
C MET A 94 4.41 9.39 10.86
N GLU A 95 4.63 10.67 10.54
CA GLU A 95 4.96 11.66 11.57
C GLU A 95 3.82 11.84 12.57
N SER A 96 2.59 11.99 12.10
CA SER A 96 1.40 12.11 12.95
C SER A 96 1.16 10.85 13.79
N LEU A 97 1.35 9.66 13.21
CA LEU A 97 1.15 8.39 13.89
C LEU A 97 2.19 8.18 15.00
N ILE A 98 3.46 8.50 14.73
CA ILE A 98 4.55 8.42 15.73
C ILE A 98 4.31 9.42 16.85
N ASN A 99 4.04 10.69 16.53
CA ASN A 99 3.81 11.75 17.51
C ASN A 99 2.56 11.49 18.36
N GLY A 100 1.55 10.84 17.80
CA GLY A 100 0.32 10.43 18.50
C GLY A 100 0.51 9.21 19.42
N GLY A 101 1.64 8.48 19.31
CA GLY A 101 1.91 7.29 20.13
C GLY A 101 1.05 6.08 19.77
N TYR A 102 0.61 5.97 18.51
CA TYR A 102 -0.28 4.91 18.05
C TYR A 102 0.44 3.63 17.62
N LEU A 103 1.77 3.67 17.52
CA LEU A 103 2.59 2.58 16.99
C LEU A 103 3.47 1.97 18.09
N GLU A 104 3.71 0.65 18.00
CA GLU A 104 4.76 0.00 18.77
C GLU A 104 6.13 0.31 18.18
N GLU A 105 7.16 0.44 19.03
CA GLU A 105 8.54 0.50 18.57
C GLU A 105 9.01 -0.89 18.15
N LEU A 106 9.67 -0.98 17.00
CA LEU A 106 10.19 -2.22 16.46
C LEU A 106 11.55 -2.59 17.08
N ASP A 107 11.70 -3.85 17.43
CA ASP A 107 13.00 -4.45 17.69
C ASP A 107 13.54 -5.13 16.41
N LEU A 108 14.34 -4.39 15.64
CA LEU A 108 14.90 -4.90 14.39
C LEU A 108 15.82 -6.12 14.55
N SER A 109 16.27 -6.45 15.78
CA SER A 109 16.98 -7.70 16.01
C SER A 109 16.13 -8.95 15.80
N GLN A 110 14.79 -8.80 15.84
CA GLN A 110 13.83 -9.84 15.53
C GLN A 110 13.46 -9.87 14.03
N ILE A 111 13.94 -8.90 13.25
CA ILE A 111 13.70 -8.80 11.80
C ILE A 111 15.07 -8.73 11.07
N PRO A 112 15.94 -9.74 11.17
CA PRO A 112 17.25 -9.69 10.55
C PRO A 112 17.22 -9.45 9.04
N ASN A 113 16.20 -9.95 8.32
CA ASN A 113 16.05 -9.72 6.90
C ASN A 113 15.76 -8.24 6.54
N SER A 114 15.42 -7.40 7.50
CA SER A 114 15.29 -5.94 7.29
C SER A 114 16.60 -5.26 6.84
N GLU A 115 17.75 -5.94 6.98
CA GLU A 115 19.02 -5.47 6.46
C GLU A 115 19.04 -5.36 4.92
N ASN A 116 18.14 -6.08 4.24
CA ASN A 116 17.98 -6.03 2.79
C ASN A 116 17.24 -4.77 2.30
N ILE A 117 16.57 -4.04 3.19
CA ILE A 117 15.89 -2.78 2.84
C ILE A 117 16.92 -1.68 2.65
N ASN A 118 16.85 -0.98 1.53
CA ASN A 118 17.74 0.12 1.19
C ASN A 118 17.54 1.30 2.15
N LYS A 119 18.60 1.65 2.86
CA LYS A 119 18.58 2.72 3.89
C LYS A 119 18.33 4.11 3.31
N ALA A 120 18.52 4.32 2.01
CA ALA A 120 18.18 5.58 1.35
C ALA A 120 16.67 5.87 1.38
N TYR A 121 15.85 4.82 1.46
CA TYR A 121 14.37 4.90 1.49
C TYR A 121 13.78 4.74 2.91
N TRP A 122 14.61 4.64 3.94
CA TRP A 122 14.16 4.30 5.28
C TRP A 122 14.87 5.15 6.35
N SER A 123 14.28 6.28 6.71
CA SER A 123 14.87 7.22 7.68
C SER A 123 15.13 6.59 9.05
N GLU A 124 16.12 7.08 9.80
CA GLU A 124 16.43 6.57 11.14
C GLU A 124 15.23 6.64 12.11
N GLN A 125 14.36 7.63 11.97
CA GLN A 125 13.15 7.74 12.76
C GLN A 125 12.16 6.63 12.38
N ASN A 126 11.92 6.41 11.09
CA ASN A 126 10.97 5.42 10.60
C ASN A 126 11.44 3.99 10.86
N GLN A 127 12.77 3.72 10.89
CA GLN A 127 13.32 2.40 11.24
C GLN A 127 12.86 1.88 12.61
N LYS A 128 12.42 2.76 13.51
CA LYS A 128 11.91 2.37 14.82
C LYS A 128 10.43 1.96 14.83
N TYR A 129 9.71 2.24 13.76
CA TYR A 129 8.25 2.11 13.79
C TYR A 129 7.64 1.38 12.60
N CYS A 130 8.35 1.24 11.48
CA CYS A 130 7.79 0.61 10.30
C CYS A 130 8.81 -0.20 9.51
N ILE A 131 8.31 -1.10 8.67
CA ILE A 131 9.04 -1.81 7.62
C ILE A 131 8.50 -1.34 6.27
N PRO A 132 9.33 -0.69 5.42
CA PRO A 132 8.96 -0.41 4.04
C PRO A 132 8.72 -1.71 3.27
N TYR A 133 7.58 -1.79 2.60
CA TYR A 133 7.15 -2.99 1.89
C TYR A 133 7.25 -2.84 0.38
N LEU A 134 6.48 -1.90 -0.17
CA LEU A 134 6.52 -1.53 -1.59
C LEU A 134 6.72 -0.02 -1.71
N MET A 135 7.24 0.39 -2.84
CA MET A 135 7.29 1.79 -3.28
C MET A 135 6.40 1.93 -4.50
N ASN A 136 5.91 3.14 -4.72
CA ASN A 136 5.14 3.44 -5.93
C ASN A 136 5.52 4.81 -6.47
N TYR A 137 5.88 4.86 -7.75
CA TYR A 137 5.94 6.11 -8.49
C TYR A 137 4.55 6.46 -9.00
N ILE A 138 4.20 7.74 -8.91
CA ILE A 138 3.02 8.29 -9.58
C ILE A 138 3.52 9.15 -10.72
N TYR A 139 3.21 8.71 -11.94
CA TYR A 139 3.66 9.36 -13.16
C TYR A 139 2.62 9.22 -14.30
N VAL A 140 2.90 9.79 -15.43
CA VAL A 140 2.05 9.69 -16.61
C VAL A 140 2.60 8.62 -17.55
N VAL A 141 1.73 7.72 -17.98
CA VAL A 141 1.97 6.78 -19.09
C VAL A 141 1.07 7.17 -20.26
N TYR A 142 1.60 7.12 -21.48
CA TYR A 142 0.80 7.39 -22.67
C TYR A 142 1.16 6.45 -23.82
N ASP A 143 0.23 6.28 -24.71
CA ASP A 143 0.38 5.50 -25.94
C ASP A 143 0.97 6.37 -27.04
N THR A 144 2.17 6.05 -27.49
CA THR A 144 2.92 6.84 -28.48
C THR A 144 2.29 6.87 -29.87
N GLU A 145 1.39 5.93 -30.17
CA GLU A 145 0.70 5.86 -31.47
C GLU A 145 -0.69 6.50 -31.43
N ARG A 146 -1.36 6.51 -30.27
CA ARG A 146 -2.75 6.96 -30.12
C ARG A 146 -2.90 8.31 -29.44
N CYS A 147 -1.94 8.71 -28.59
CA CYS A 147 -2.01 9.98 -27.89
C CYS A 147 -1.90 11.15 -28.89
N PRO A 148 -2.80 12.14 -28.82
CA PRO A 148 -2.83 13.23 -29.80
C PRO A 148 -1.64 14.19 -29.70
N ILE A 149 -0.90 14.16 -28.60
CA ILE A 149 0.28 15.00 -28.35
C ILE A 149 1.36 14.20 -27.62
N ASP A 150 2.60 14.63 -27.73
CA ASP A 150 3.66 14.19 -26.82
C ASP A 150 3.45 14.84 -25.45
N ILE A 151 3.55 14.03 -24.39
CA ILE A 151 3.38 14.49 -23.02
C ILE A 151 4.76 14.62 -22.39
N THR A 152 5.15 15.85 -22.00
CA THR A 152 6.48 16.19 -21.48
C THR A 152 6.46 16.91 -20.14
N CYS A 153 5.27 17.33 -19.69
CA CYS A 153 5.05 17.97 -18.38
C CYS A 153 3.58 17.81 -17.96
N TYR A 154 3.27 18.06 -16.68
CA TYR A 154 1.90 17.96 -16.20
C TYR A 154 0.94 18.95 -16.88
N ASN A 155 1.42 20.11 -17.32
CA ASN A 155 0.58 21.08 -18.04
C ASN A 155 0.07 20.57 -19.41
N ASP A 156 0.69 19.53 -19.96
CA ASP A 156 0.18 18.90 -21.20
C ASP A 156 -1.16 18.20 -20.97
N LEU A 157 -1.42 17.73 -19.75
CA LEU A 157 -2.65 17.01 -19.38
C LEU A 157 -3.92 17.87 -19.41
N ILE A 158 -3.76 19.20 -19.30
CA ILE A 158 -4.90 20.15 -19.35
C ILE A 158 -5.12 20.76 -20.74
N LYS A 159 -4.35 20.34 -21.74
CA LYS A 159 -4.54 20.83 -23.11
C LYS A 159 -5.86 20.34 -23.70
N PRO A 160 -6.53 21.15 -24.56
CA PRO A 160 -7.82 20.76 -25.16
C PRO A 160 -7.75 19.47 -25.99
N GLU A 161 -6.58 19.15 -26.55
CA GLU A 161 -6.32 17.94 -27.35
C GLU A 161 -6.47 16.67 -26.51
N MET A 162 -6.26 16.76 -25.18
CA MET A 162 -6.38 15.63 -24.25
C MET A 162 -7.81 15.35 -23.83
N LYS A 163 -8.80 16.09 -24.34
CA LYS A 163 -10.19 15.92 -23.93
C LYS A 163 -10.69 14.51 -24.22
N GLY A 164 -11.11 13.80 -23.15
CA GLY A 164 -11.59 12.44 -23.24
C GLY A 164 -10.49 11.40 -23.49
N GLN A 165 -9.22 11.75 -23.24
CA GLN A 165 -8.07 10.89 -23.46
C GLN A 165 -7.42 10.36 -22.20
N LEU A 166 -7.81 10.88 -21.00
CA LEU A 166 -7.13 10.60 -19.76
C LEU A 166 -7.87 9.59 -18.88
N GLY A 167 -7.10 8.66 -18.32
CA GLY A 167 -7.41 7.96 -17.08
C GLY A 167 -6.61 8.56 -15.92
N SER A 168 -7.09 8.44 -14.70
CA SER A 168 -6.44 9.03 -13.53
C SER A 168 -6.60 8.15 -12.29
N ILE A 169 -5.58 8.15 -11.46
CA ILE A 169 -5.74 7.76 -10.06
C ILE A 169 -6.64 8.76 -9.34
N ASP A 170 -7.17 8.37 -8.19
CA ASP A 170 -8.04 9.20 -7.36
C ASP A 170 -7.32 9.64 -6.07
N GLY A 171 -7.90 10.58 -5.35
CA GLY A 171 -7.43 11.04 -4.04
C GLY A 171 -6.83 12.45 -4.02
N ALA A 172 -7.19 13.21 -2.99
CA ALA A 172 -6.75 14.59 -2.83
C ALA A 172 -5.22 14.71 -2.81
N ARG A 173 -4.55 13.87 -2.02
CA ARG A 173 -3.08 13.89 -1.87
C ARG A 173 -2.33 13.30 -3.07
N ASN A 174 -3.02 12.66 -4.00
CA ASN A 174 -2.44 12.22 -5.26
C ASN A 174 -2.55 13.29 -6.37
N LEU A 175 -3.66 14.02 -6.42
CA LEU A 175 -3.95 14.95 -7.51
C LEU A 175 -3.45 16.37 -7.25
N PHE A 176 -3.61 16.89 -6.04
CA PHE A 176 -3.20 18.28 -5.75
C PHE A 176 -1.69 18.51 -5.87
N PRO A 177 -0.80 17.60 -5.43
CA PRO A 177 0.63 17.74 -5.66
C PRO A 177 1.00 17.92 -7.14
N ILE A 178 0.36 17.15 -8.02
CA ILE A 178 0.56 17.24 -9.47
C ILE A 178 0.17 18.64 -9.99
N ALA A 179 -0.97 19.15 -9.54
CA ALA A 179 -1.43 20.49 -9.92
C ALA A 179 -0.55 21.61 -9.35
N LEU A 180 -0.07 21.46 -8.11
CA LEU A 180 0.86 22.39 -7.48
C LEU A 180 2.19 22.46 -8.24
N ILE A 181 2.76 21.31 -8.60
CA ILE A 181 3.97 21.21 -9.43
C ILE A 181 3.74 21.90 -10.79
N ALA A 182 2.63 21.59 -11.46
CA ALA A 182 2.29 22.19 -12.75
C ALA A 182 2.17 23.72 -12.70
N LEU A 183 1.89 24.29 -11.52
CA LEU A 183 1.82 25.72 -11.26
C LEU A 183 3.14 26.30 -10.73
N GLY A 184 4.15 25.48 -10.46
CA GLY A 184 5.45 25.87 -9.92
C GLY A 184 5.48 26.10 -8.41
N TYR A 185 4.52 25.51 -7.68
CA TYR A 185 4.42 25.54 -6.23
C TYR A 185 5.05 24.30 -5.59
N ASP A 186 5.26 24.34 -4.28
CA ASP A 186 5.64 23.17 -3.49
C ASP A 186 4.52 22.12 -3.51
N PRO A 187 4.80 20.85 -3.87
CA PRO A 187 3.79 19.78 -3.86
C PRO A 187 3.15 19.53 -2.49
N ASN A 188 3.82 19.94 -1.41
CA ASN A 188 3.34 19.85 -0.03
C ASN A 188 2.86 21.19 0.53
N SER A 189 2.53 22.15 -0.33
CA SER A 189 2.08 23.49 0.12
C SER A 189 0.93 23.42 1.12
N THR A 190 1.03 24.21 2.18
CA THR A 190 -0.03 24.39 3.19
C THR A 190 -0.81 25.70 3.00
N GLU A 191 -0.46 26.47 1.96
CA GLU A 191 -1.06 27.76 1.67
C GLU A 191 -2.42 27.60 0.96
N GLU A 192 -3.52 28.02 1.59
CA GLU A 192 -4.87 27.88 0.99
C GLU A 192 -4.99 28.54 -0.39
N SER A 193 -4.27 29.64 -0.64
CA SER A 193 -4.28 30.32 -1.95
C SER A 193 -3.69 29.44 -3.07
N GLU A 194 -2.59 28.75 -2.81
CA GLU A 194 -1.94 27.86 -3.77
C GLU A 194 -2.79 26.61 -4.01
N ILE A 195 -3.36 26.04 -2.94
CA ILE A 195 -4.30 24.90 -3.03
C ILE A 195 -5.57 25.30 -3.83
N ALA A 196 -6.05 26.54 -3.67
CA ALA A 196 -7.17 27.03 -4.47
C ALA A 196 -6.82 27.22 -5.95
N GLU A 197 -5.60 27.63 -6.29
CA GLU A 197 -5.13 27.70 -7.69
C GLU A 197 -4.96 26.29 -8.27
N ALA A 198 -4.43 25.34 -7.49
CA ALA A 198 -4.33 23.94 -7.87
C ALA A 198 -5.71 23.32 -8.16
N TYR A 199 -6.73 23.66 -7.37
CA TYR A 199 -8.11 23.27 -7.66
C TYR A 199 -8.61 23.80 -9.02
N GLU A 200 -8.33 25.05 -9.38
CA GLU A 200 -8.72 25.59 -10.70
C GLU A 200 -7.96 24.91 -11.87
N TRP A 201 -6.73 24.45 -11.61
CA TRP A 201 -5.99 23.61 -12.57
C TRP A 201 -6.63 22.21 -12.68
N LEU A 202 -6.97 21.58 -11.55
CA LEU A 202 -7.61 20.26 -11.52
C LEU A 202 -8.97 20.23 -12.20
N LYS A 203 -9.73 21.31 -12.19
CA LYS A 203 -10.97 21.38 -12.98
C LYS A 203 -10.71 21.20 -14.48
N LYS A 204 -9.66 21.82 -15.02
CA LYS A 204 -9.29 21.67 -16.43
C LYS A 204 -8.78 20.27 -16.72
N TYR A 205 -8.01 19.70 -15.78
CA TYR A 205 -7.56 18.31 -15.85
C TYR A 205 -8.75 17.36 -15.92
N ASN A 206 -9.70 17.56 -15.03
CA ASN A 206 -10.90 16.73 -14.91
C ASN A 206 -11.81 16.79 -16.15
N ASP A 207 -11.83 17.92 -16.88
CA ASP A 207 -12.53 18.03 -18.17
C ASP A 207 -11.98 17.06 -19.23
N ASN A 208 -10.76 16.56 -19.05
CA ASN A 208 -10.07 15.64 -19.96
C ASN A 208 -10.12 14.19 -19.49
N VAL A 209 -10.41 13.93 -18.20
CA VAL A 209 -10.47 12.60 -17.58
C VAL A 209 -11.80 11.92 -17.92
N VAL A 210 -11.75 10.63 -18.25
CA VAL A 210 -12.94 9.81 -18.52
C VAL A 210 -13.13 8.66 -17.52
N ALA A 211 -12.10 8.34 -16.75
CA ALA A 211 -12.15 7.28 -15.74
C ALA A 211 -11.16 7.56 -14.61
N TYR A 212 -11.57 7.25 -13.38
CA TYR A 212 -10.75 7.28 -12.19
C TYR A 212 -10.52 5.87 -11.62
N GLY A 213 -9.45 5.69 -10.86
CA GLY A 213 -9.07 4.43 -10.25
C GLY A 213 -8.19 3.57 -11.17
N SER A 214 -8.47 2.28 -11.23
CA SER A 214 -7.73 1.34 -12.08
C SER A 214 -8.09 1.54 -13.55
N THR A 215 -7.18 2.13 -14.32
CA THR A 215 -7.42 2.51 -15.74
C THR A 215 -6.60 1.72 -16.75
N GLU A 216 -5.91 0.66 -16.31
CA GLU A 216 -5.05 -0.22 -17.12
C GLU A 216 -5.82 -0.83 -18.30
N THR A 217 -6.98 -1.40 -18.04
CA THR A 217 -7.83 -1.96 -19.08
C THR A 217 -8.26 -0.90 -20.09
N ASN A 218 -8.49 0.34 -19.67
CA ASN A 218 -8.94 1.43 -20.53
C ASN A 218 -7.84 1.84 -21.52
N ILE A 219 -6.58 1.91 -21.09
CA ILE A 219 -5.47 2.27 -21.97
C ILE A 219 -5.11 1.10 -22.91
N VAL A 220 -5.14 -0.14 -22.41
CA VAL A 220 -4.87 -1.33 -23.23
C VAL A 220 -5.90 -1.46 -24.36
N ASN A 221 -7.19 -1.29 -24.09
CA ASN A 221 -8.25 -1.41 -25.08
C ASN A 221 -8.44 -0.15 -25.96
N GLY A 222 -7.70 0.94 -25.66
CA GLY A 222 -7.75 2.19 -26.43
C GLY A 222 -8.92 3.11 -26.13
N THR A 223 -9.61 2.92 -25.00
CA THR A 223 -10.64 3.86 -24.53
C THR A 223 -10.03 5.20 -24.13
N ILE A 224 -8.80 5.16 -23.58
CA ILE A 224 -7.95 6.31 -23.29
C ILE A 224 -6.61 6.15 -23.97
N SER A 225 -5.87 7.23 -24.11
CA SER A 225 -4.52 7.24 -24.69
C SER A 225 -3.42 7.68 -23.74
N ALA A 226 -3.78 8.15 -22.54
CA ALA A 226 -2.85 8.45 -21.46
C ALA A 226 -3.50 8.21 -20.10
N MET A 227 -2.68 7.94 -19.08
CA MET A 227 -3.13 7.80 -17.71
C MET A 227 -2.11 8.36 -16.73
N LEU A 228 -2.59 9.04 -15.68
CA LEU A 228 -1.85 9.29 -14.45
C LEU A 228 -2.04 8.05 -13.58
N THR A 229 -0.96 7.36 -13.23
CA THR A 229 -1.06 6.02 -12.65
C THR A 229 0.13 5.69 -11.75
N TYR A 230 0.01 4.61 -11.00
CA TYR A 230 1.11 3.99 -10.26
C TYR A 230 1.96 3.11 -11.18
N ASP A 231 3.24 2.96 -10.83
CA ASP A 231 4.21 2.15 -11.59
C ASP A 231 3.80 0.68 -11.73
N GLY A 232 3.25 0.07 -10.69
CA GLY A 232 2.73 -1.31 -10.74
C GLY A 232 1.59 -1.47 -11.75
N ASN A 233 0.64 -0.53 -11.76
CA ASN A 233 -0.45 -0.51 -12.74
C ASN A 233 0.05 -0.27 -14.17
N ALA A 234 1.08 0.58 -14.32
CA ALA A 234 1.74 0.78 -15.60
C ALA A 234 2.42 -0.49 -16.10
N ALA A 235 3.11 -1.20 -15.20
CA ALA A 235 3.77 -2.47 -15.52
C ALA A 235 2.75 -3.54 -15.98
N GLU A 236 1.61 -3.64 -15.30
CA GLU A 236 0.52 -4.55 -15.69
C GLU A 236 -0.04 -4.21 -17.08
N ALA A 237 -0.31 -2.93 -17.35
CA ALA A 237 -0.81 -2.48 -18.65
C ALA A 237 0.19 -2.82 -19.77
N MET A 238 1.47 -2.51 -19.58
CA MET A 238 2.53 -2.77 -20.54
C MET A 238 2.75 -4.27 -20.77
N ALA A 239 2.72 -5.08 -19.71
CA ALA A 239 2.81 -6.53 -19.80
C ALA A 239 1.63 -7.12 -20.57
N THR A 240 0.41 -6.62 -20.33
CA THR A 240 -0.79 -7.05 -21.05
C THR A 240 -0.71 -6.77 -22.55
N MET A 241 -0.09 -5.66 -22.97
CA MET A 241 0.15 -5.37 -24.39
C MET A 241 1.26 -6.23 -25.01
N GLY A 242 2.19 -6.75 -24.20
CA GLY A 242 3.25 -7.67 -24.62
C GLY A 242 4.11 -7.10 -25.75
N GLU A 243 4.36 -7.90 -26.80
CA GLU A 243 5.19 -7.49 -27.97
C GLU A 243 4.60 -6.30 -28.76
N ASN A 244 3.32 -5.98 -28.55
CA ASN A 244 2.66 -4.85 -29.22
C ASN A 244 2.61 -3.61 -28.30
N ASN A 245 3.42 -3.56 -27.26
CA ASN A 245 3.42 -2.44 -26.33
C ASN A 245 3.87 -1.14 -27.03
N THR A 246 2.96 -0.18 -27.02
CA THR A 246 3.16 1.21 -27.49
C THR A 246 3.14 2.22 -26.37
N LEU A 247 2.97 1.72 -25.11
CA LEU A 247 2.95 2.56 -23.92
C LEU A 247 4.38 2.94 -23.52
N THR A 248 4.54 4.17 -23.08
CA THR A 248 5.78 4.68 -22.50
C THR A 248 5.49 5.59 -21.32
N VAL A 249 6.41 5.66 -20.37
CA VAL A 249 6.40 6.68 -19.33
C VAL A 249 6.71 8.02 -19.96
N ALA A 250 5.92 9.06 -19.64
CA ALA A 250 6.10 10.39 -20.21
C ALA A 250 7.48 10.96 -19.80
N PRO A 251 8.28 11.48 -20.77
CA PRO A 251 9.65 11.90 -20.52
C PRO A 251 9.70 13.30 -19.91
N PHE A 252 9.31 13.44 -18.64
CA PHE A 252 9.39 14.71 -17.92
C PHE A 252 10.84 15.14 -17.73
N THR A 253 11.11 16.42 -17.83
CA THR A 253 12.45 16.99 -17.64
C THR A 253 12.55 17.84 -16.38
N ASP A 254 11.53 18.62 -16.09
CA ASP A 254 11.54 19.59 -15.01
C ASP A 254 10.55 19.24 -13.89
N ASP A 255 9.42 18.66 -14.24
CA ASP A 255 8.39 18.28 -13.27
C ASP A 255 8.82 17.04 -12.49
N PRO A 256 8.93 17.10 -11.15
CA PRO A 256 9.24 15.93 -10.33
C PRO A 256 8.06 14.95 -10.31
N VAL A 257 8.37 13.66 -10.14
CA VAL A 257 7.38 12.61 -9.92
C VAL A 257 7.28 12.26 -8.45
N GLN A 258 6.09 11.87 -8.03
CA GLN A 258 5.89 11.39 -6.66
C GLN A 258 6.50 10.02 -6.48
N LEU A 259 7.24 9.83 -5.38
CA LEU A 259 7.60 8.52 -4.87
C LEU A 259 6.94 8.34 -3.50
N GLY A 260 6.09 7.35 -3.37
CA GLY A 260 5.42 6.97 -2.13
C GLY A 260 5.88 5.63 -1.59
N PHE A 261 5.61 5.37 -0.32
CA PHE A 261 5.92 4.12 0.35
C PHE A 261 4.70 3.57 1.05
N ASP A 262 4.46 2.27 0.84
CA ASP A 262 3.58 1.49 1.68
C ASP A 262 4.39 0.76 2.74
N LEU A 263 4.00 0.94 3.99
CA LEU A 263 4.77 0.59 5.18
C LEU A 263 3.94 -0.33 6.08
N TYR A 264 4.52 -1.41 6.56
CA TYR A 264 3.92 -2.16 7.67
C TYR A 264 4.30 -1.53 9.01
N VAL A 265 3.31 -1.33 9.86
CA VAL A 265 3.44 -0.89 11.24
C VAL A 265 2.75 -1.86 12.19
N ILE A 266 3.24 -1.94 13.43
CA ILE A 266 2.58 -2.68 14.51
C ILE A 266 1.76 -1.66 15.32
N PRO A 267 0.42 -1.79 15.35
CA PRO A 267 -0.42 -0.90 16.15
C PRO A 267 -0.17 -1.09 17.64
N LYS A 268 -0.31 0.00 18.42
CA LYS A 268 -0.20 -0.06 19.87
C LYS A 268 -1.21 -1.05 20.45
N GLY A 269 -0.71 -2.03 21.21
CA GLY A 269 -1.53 -3.04 21.85
C GLY A 269 -1.80 -4.29 21.02
N ALA A 270 -1.07 -4.52 19.91
CA ALA A 270 -1.13 -5.75 19.12
C ALA A 270 -0.97 -6.99 19.99
N GLN A 271 -1.77 -8.03 19.73
CA GLN A 271 -1.87 -9.19 20.59
C GLN A 271 -0.91 -10.33 20.20
N HIS A 272 -0.51 -10.41 18.93
CA HIS A 272 0.32 -11.49 18.40
C HIS A 272 1.67 -10.95 17.88
N MET A 273 2.43 -10.33 18.80
CA MET A 273 3.72 -9.67 18.48
C MET A 273 4.73 -10.61 17.84
N ASP A 274 4.84 -11.85 18.32
CA ASP A 274 5.74 -12.87 17.76
C ASP A 274 5.37 -13.26 16.32
N ALA A 275 4.08 -13.39 16.02
CA ALA A 275 3.60 -13.62 14.66
C ALA A 275 3.85 -12.41 13.75
N ALA A 276 3.66 -11.19 14.26
CA ALA A 276 3.95 -9.97 13.52
C ALA A 276 5.44 -9.88 13.15
N TYR A 277 6.35 -10.12 14.09
CA TYR A 277 7.79 -10.14 13.84
C TYR A 277 8.20 -11.26 12.86
N ALA A 278 7.64 -12.46 13.02
CA ALA A 278 7.90 -13.57 12.11
C ALA A 278 7.51 -13.22 10.67
N PHE A 279 6.33 -12.62 10.48
CA PHE A 279 5.84 -12.21 9.16
C PHE A 279 6.67 -11.06 8.58
N LEU A 280 6.99 -10.03 9.35
CA LEU A 280 7.84 -8.93 8.91
C LEU A 280 9.22 -9.43 8.47
N ASN A 281 9.81 -10.36 9.23
CA ASN A 281 11.07 -10.95 8.81
C ASN A 281 10.94 -11.79 7.54
N TYR A 282 9.85 -12.54 7.40
CA TYR A 282 9.58 -13.37 6.23
C TYR A 282 9.43 -12.55 4.94
N ILE A 283 8.61 -11.48 4.95
CA ILE A 283 8.42 -10.64 3.76
C ILE A 283 9.66 -9.80 3.39
N CYS A 284 10.59 -9.59 4.32
CA CYS A 284 11.89 -8.95 4.05
C CYS A 284 12.92 -9.92 3.42
N ASP A 285 12.61 -11.22 3.35
CA ASP A 285 13.47 -12.17 2.65
C ASP A 285 13.48 -11.89 1.15
N PRO A 286 14.65 -11.80 0.50
CA PRO A 286 14.76 -11.45 -0.91
C PRO A 286 14.04 -12.41 -1.85
N GLU A 287 14.06 -13.72 -1.57
CA GLU A 287 13.43 -14.73 -2.43
C GLU A 287 11.90 -14.68 -2.30
N VAL A 288 11.41 -14.48 -1.07
CA VAL A 288 9.97 -14.29 -0.78
C VAL A 288 9.44 -13.04 -1.46
N MET A 289 10.13 -11.91 -1.29
CA MET A 289 9.71 -10.65 -1.90
C MET A 289 9.81 -10.72 -3.43
N ALA A 290 10.87 -11.32 -3.99
CA ALA A 290 10.99 -11.51 -5.44
C ALA A 290 9.83 -12.36 -6.01
N LYS A 291 9.36 -13.36 -5.26
CA LYS A 291 8.15 -14.14 -5.62
C LYS A 291 6.90 -13.24 -5.61
N ASN A 292 6.76 -12.39 -4.61
CA ASN A 292 5.64 -11.45 -4.53
C ASN A 292 5.60 -10.48 -5.71
N LEU A 293 6.77 -9.98 -6.15
CA LEU A 293 6.90 -9.03 -7.26
C LEU A 293 6.49 -9.60 -8.64
N VAL A 294 6.30 -10.91 -8.76
CA VAL A 294 5.78 -11.53 -9.98
C VAL A 294 4.31 -11.17 -10.21
N GLU A 295 3.52 -11.18 -9.13
CA GLU A 295 2.07 -10.89 -9.19
C GLU A 295 1.77 -9.43 -8.89
N ASN A 296 2.63 -8.78 -8.08
CA ASN A 296 2.48 -7.40 -7.64
C ASN A 296 3.71 -6.58 -8.07
N PRO A 297 3.82 -6.20 -9.34
CA PRO A 297 5.04 -5.64 -9.92
C PRO A 297 5.20 -4.14 -9.61
N TYR A 298 5.16 -3.77 -8.33
CA TYR A 298 5.49 -2.43 -7.86
C TYR A 298 6.98 -2.26 -7.63
N SER A 299 7.47 -1.03 -7.60
CA SER A 299 8.83 -0.75 -7.12
C SER A 299 9.04 -1.26 -5.70
N CYS A 300 10.24 -1.73 -5.40
CA CYS A 300 10.52 -2.40 -4.14
C CYS A 300 11.74 -1.79 -3.44
N PRO A 301 11.66 -1.48 -2.13
CA PRO A 301 12.79 -0.94 -1.38
C PRO A 301 13.82 -2.02 -0.98
N ASN A 302 13.57 -3.29 -1.25
CA ASN A 302 14.48 -4.41 -0.98
C ASN A 302 15.36 -4.65 -2.21
N ASP A 303 16.56 -4.07 -2.25
CA ASP A 303 17.49 -4.16 -3.38
C ASP A 303 17.87 -5.61 -3.72
N ALA A 304 17.98 -6.47 -2.71
CA ALA A 304 18.31 -7.88 -2.91
C ALA A 304 17.13 -8.64 -3.56
N ALA A 305 15.89 -8.31 -3.21
CA ALA A 305 14.71 -8.86 -3.85
C ALA A 305 14.58 -8.40 -5.31
N VAL A 306 14.82 -7.12 -5.58
CA VAL A 306 14.88 -6.60 -6.96
C VAL A 306 15.93 -7.35 -7.79
N ALA A 307 17.12 -7.59 -7.22
CA ALA A 307 18.16 -8.35 -7.90
C ALA A 307 17.79 -9.81 -8.15
N ALA A 308 17.00 -10.42 -7.27
CA ALA A 308 16.51 -11.80 -7.39
C ALA A 308 15.26 -11.93 -8.28
N ALA A 309 14.53 -10.83 -8.51
CA ALA A 309 13.33 -10.82 -9.32
C ALA A 309 13.60 -11.20 -10.80
N SER A 310 12.54 -11.50 -11.54
CA SER A 310 12.63 -11.90 -12.94
C SER A 310 13.28 -10.84 -13.83
N GLU A 311 13.86 -11.23 -14.96
CA GLU A 311 14.37 -10.28 -15.96
C GLU A 311 13.25 -9.38 -16.50
N GLU A 312 12.04 -9.92 -16.62
CA GLU A 312 10.86 -9.17 -17.06
C GLU A 312 10.54 -8.02 -16.10
N TYR A 313 10.53 -8.27 -14.79
CA TYR A 313 10.36 -7.23 -13.79
C TYR A 313 11.50 -6.21 -13.86
N ARG A 314 12.76 -6.65 -13.78
CA ARG A 314 13.93 -5.76 -13.70
C ARG A 314 14.14 -4.85 -14.91
N ASN A 315 13.76 -5.33 -16.10
CA ASN A 315 13.91 -4.63 -17.37
C ASN A 315 12.57 -4.10 -17.89
N GLY A 316 11.53 -4.14 -17.05
CA GLY A 316 10.20 -3.65 -17.40
C GLY A 316 10.22 -2.14 -17.73
N PRO A 317 9.60 -1.70 -18.84
CA PRO A 317 9.63 -0.30 -19.27
C PRO A 317 8.93 0.66 -18.29
N ALA A 318 8.12 0.14 -17.37
CA ALA A 318 7.51 0.90 -16.29
C ALA A 318 8.54 1.38 -15.25
N PHE A 319 9.69 0.70 -15.13
CA PHE A 319 10.73 0.98 -14.14
C PHE A 319 12.00 1.59 -14.74
N ASP A 320 12.06 1.74 -16.07
CA ASP A 320 13.20 2.31 -16.79
C ASP A 320 12.80 3.66 -17.41
N PHE A 321 12.96 4.73 -16.65
CA PHE A 321 12.73 6.09 -17.11
C PHE A 321 13.82 7.05 -16.60
N ASP A 322 14.19 8.03 -17.42
CA ASP A 322 15.40 8.85 -17.24
C ASP A 322 15.34 9.79 -16.02
N TYR A 323 14.16 10.16 -15.53
CA TYR A 323 13.97 11.19 -14.50
C TYR A 323 13.60 10.62 -13.10
N LYS A 324 13.78 9.31 -12.89
CA LYS A 324 13.45 8.67 -11.59
C LYS A 324 14.23 9.22 -10.38
N GLU A 325 15.27 10.01 -10.63
CA GLU A 325 16.00 10.75 -9.59
C GLU A 325 15.35 12.13 -9.29
N ASN A 326 14.45 12.64 -10.17
CA ASN A 326 13.71 13.88 -9.96
C ASN A 326 12.37 13.55 -9.27
N ILE A 327 12.43 13.35 -7.96
CA ILE A 327 11.31 12.87 -7.15
C ILE A 327 10.95 13.85 -6.04
N PHE A 328 9.70 13.79 -5.60
CA PHE A 328 9.27 14.36 -4.33
C PHE A 328 8.54 13.31 -3.48
N PHE A 329 8.56 13.52 -2.18
CA PHE A 329 7.81 12.71 -1.23
C PHE A 329 6.62 13.49 -0.69
N GLN A 330 5.53 12.79 -0.41
CA GLN A 330 4.45 13.41 0.34
C GLN A 330 4.89 13.61 1.80
N GLU A 331 4.70 14.84 2.28
CA GLU A 331 4.91 15.20 3.68
C GLU A 331 3.56 15.29 4.41
N ASP A 332 3.60 15.14 5.72
CA ASP A 332 2.44 15.43 6.56
C ASP A 332 2.16 16.94 6.54
N VAL A 333 1.03 17.31 5.94
CA VAL A 333 0.61 18.73 5.82
C VAL A 333 -0.20 19.19 7.03
N GLY A 334 -0.30 18.38 8.08
CA GLY A 334 -1.00 18.71 9.31
C GLY A 334 -2.46 19.15 9.08
N ASP A 335 -2.87 20.24 9.69
CA ASP A 335 -4.25 20.75 9.56
C ASP A 335 -4.62 21.19 8.13
N ALA A 336 -3.65 21.42 7.25
CA ALA A 336 -3.92 21.77 5.85
C ALA A 336 -4.59 20.64 5.08
N ILE A 337 -4.53 19.38 5.54
CA ILE A 337 -5.28 18.27 4.96
C ILE A 337 -6.77 18.60 4.81
N LYS A 338 -7.37 19.34 5.75
CA LYS A 338 -8.77 19.77 5.70
C LYS A 338 -9.05 20.73 4.54
N ILE A 339 -8.05 21.49 4.11
CA ILE A 339 -8.15 22.40 2.96
C ILE A 339 -8.14 21.59 1.67
N TYR A 340 -7.21 20.62 1.55
CA TYR A 340 -7.17 19.69 0.45
C TYR A 340 -8.48 18.92 0.29
N ASP A 341 -8.99 18.34 1.37
CA ASP A 341 -10.25 17.60 1.38
C ASP A 341 -11.43 18.46 0.97
N LYS A 342 -11.50 19.71 1.49
CA LYS A 342 -12.54 20.69 1.13
C LYS A 342 -12.60 20.93 -0.37
N TYR A 343 -11.45 21.19 -1.00
CA TYR A 343 -11.39 21.47 -2.44
C TYR A 343 -11.57 20.21 -3.28
N TYR A 344 -11.10 19.08 -2.80
CA TYR A 344 -11.29 17.80 -3.45
C TYR A 344 -12.78 17.39 -3.46
N GLN A 345 -13.47 17.46 -2.35
CA GLN A 345 -14.92 17.22 -2.29
C GLN A 345 -15.69 18.16 -3.21
N LYS A 346 -15.27 19.41 -3.32
CA LYS A 346 -15.86 20.38 -4.24
C LYS A 346 -15.63 19.98 -5.70
N LEU A 347 -14.43 19.46 -6.03
CA LEU A 347 -14.10 18.96 -7.35
C LEU A 347 -15.03 17.80 -7.73
N LYS A 348 -15.20 16.81 -6.85
CA LYS A 348 -16.08 15.65 -7.08
C LYS A 348 -17.54 16.03 -7.28
N VAL A 349 -18.06 16.98 -6.52
CA VAL A 349 -19.44 17.47 -6.68
C VAL A 349 -19.66 18.18 -8.03
N GLU A 350 -18.68 18.96 -8.49
CA GLU A 350 -18.77 19.67 -9.77
C GLU A 350 -18.67 18.72 -10.98
N THR A 351 -18.06 17.57 -10.83
CA THR A 351 -17.90 16.56 -11.88
C THR A 351 -19.00 15.48 -11.87
N GLY A 352 -19.83 15.45 -10.83
CA GLY A 352 -20.95 14.53 -10.72
C GLY A 352 -20.58 13.12 -10.27
N GLU A 353 -19.43 12.99 -9.61
CA GLU A 353 -18.95 11.76 -8.95
C GLU A 353 -19.41 11.64 -7.51
#